data_cb0eb12910915767427e46a8940394f7
#
_entry.id   cb0eb12910915767427e46a8940394f7
#
_cell.length_a   1.000
_cell.length_b   1.000
_cell.length_c   1.000
_cell.angle_alpha   90.00
_cell.angle_beta   90.00
_cell.angle_gamma   90.00
#
_symmetry.space_group_name_H-M   'P 1'
#
loop_
_entity.id
_entity.type
_entity.pdbx_description
1 polymer ?
#
loop_
_entity_poly.entity_id
_entity_poly.type
_entity_poly.pdbx_seq_one_letter_code
_entity_poly.pdbx_strand_id
1 'polypeptide(L)'
;MWKKKKEEKAQQSGDAFTTSVSDLMAGLLSIFILALCYFMLNFQTVTNKYTGNTELRNQLLKDVGKDLQAQGLQVRIDTKQGVLRIPESVLFESGEASIKEQGQAAVSKLSQSLLKTMTRPEYREALETVFIEGHTDNVPIHNEFFQSNWELSTQRAINTWNLMRNDVPEFNCLVNPRGEPIFSCSGYAETRPVRENGLDPNSEAGRAANRRIDIRFVMMPPQDPGEKPSGGSHG
;
A
#
# COMPACT_ATOMS: atom_id res chain seq x y z
N MET A 1 0.90 81.57 16.13
CA MET A 1 0.17 80.68 17.02
C MET A 1 -0.81 79.77 16.26
N TRP A 2 -1.47 80.20 15.23
CA TRP A 2 -2.49 79.42 14.50
C TRP A 2 -1.94 78.33 13.56
N LYS A 3 -0.78 78.51 12.95
CA LYS A 3 -0.11 77.51 12.11
C LYS A 3 0.38 76.29 12.91
N LYS A 4 0.97 76.50 14.07
CA LYS A 4 1.44 75.41 14.97
C LYS A 4 0.29 74.49 15.39
N LYS A 5 -0.87 75.03 15.72
CA LYS A 5 -2.05 74.29 16.14
C LYS A 5 -2.68 73.46 15.01
N LYS A 6 -2.48 73.86 13.73
CA LYS A 6 -2.94 73.14 12.57
C LYS A 6 -2.02 71.96 12.19
N GLU A 7 -0.71 72.14 12.39
CA GLU A 7 0.30 71.09 12.21
C GLU A 7 0.19 70.01 13.29
N GLU A 8 0.00 70.38 14.54
CA GLU A 8 -0.23 69.46 15.68
C GLU A 8 -1.50 68.59 15.47
N LYS A 9 -2.62 69.20 14.99
CA LYS A 9 -3.85 68.44 14.68
C LYS A 9 -3.70 67.50 13.48
N ALA A 10 -2.93 67.88 12.45
CA ALA A 10 -2.66 67.02 11.30
C ALA A 10 -1.76 65.83 11.68
N GLN A 11 -0.77 66.08 12.55
CA GLN A 11 0.13 65.03 13.04
C GLN A 11 -0.62 64.08 13.98
N GLN A 12 -1.48 64.55 14.86
CA GLN A 12 -2.29 63.75 15.76
C GLN A 12 -3.33 62.88 15.02
N SER A 13 -3.89 63.38 13.88
CA SER A 13 -4.77 62.57 13.03
C SER A 13 -4.02 61.53 12.21
N GLY A 14 -2.77 61.80 11.80
CA GLY A 14 -1.89 60.86 11.15
C GLY A 14 -1.50 59.70 12.07
N ASP A 15 -1.12 60.02 13.31
CA ASP A 15 -0.76 59.03 14.31
C ASP A 15 -1.93 58.13 14.71
N ALA A 16 -3.15 58.71 14.84
CA ALA A 16 -4.36 57.93 15.14
C ALA A 16 -4.73 56.97 13.96
N PHE A 17 -4.54 57.43 12.73
CA PHE A 17 -4.77 56.56 11.55
C PHE A 17 -3.76 55.42 11.46
N THR A 18 -2.46 55.69 11.65
CA THR A 18 -1.41 54.69 11.65
C THR A 18 -1.59 53.65 12.75
N THR A 19 -1.99 54.07 13.96
CA THR A 19 -2.29 53.17 15.07
C THR A 19 -3.49 52.27 14.73
N SER A 20 -4.57 52.80 14.15
CA SER A 20 -5.74 52.03 13.76
C SER A 20 -5.45 51.02 12.65
N VAL A 21 -4.60 51.36 11.66
CA VAL A 21 -4.16 50.46 10.61
C VAL A 21 -3.27 49.36 11.20
N SER A 22 -2.38 49.71 12.12
CA SER A 22 -1.49 48.72 12.79
C SER A 22 -2.28 47.71 13.61
N ASP A 23 -3.33 48.15 14.33
CA ASP A 23 -4.21 47.24 15.10
C ASP A 23 -4.99 46.30 14.15
N LEU A 24 -5.49 46.83 13.02
CA LEU A 24 -6.16 46.01 12.02
C LEU A 24 -5.22 44.98 11.38
N MET A 25 -3.98 45.37 11.08
CA MET A 25 -2.96 44.47 10.57
C MET A 25 -2.56 43.39 11.62
N ALA A 26 -2.43 43.80 12.87
CA ALA A 26 -2.16 42.86 13.96
C ALA A 26 -3.30 41.87 14.16
N GLY A 27 -4.53 42.31 14.07
CA GLY A 27 -5.71 41.44 14.12
C GLY A 27 -5.76 40.44 12.95
N LEU A 28 -5.51 40.90 11.72
CA LEU A 28 -5.45 40.05 10.54
C LEU A 28 -4.30 39.02 10.64
N LEU A 29 -3.14 39.46 11.10
CA LEU A 29 -1.99 38.58 11.31
C LEU A 29 -2.31 37.49 12.36
N SER A 30 -2.98 37.86 13.45
CA SER A 30 -3.38 36.90 14.48
C SER A 30 -4.35 35.84 13.94
N ILE A 31 -5.37 36.27 13.16
CA ILE A 31 -6.31 35.34 12.50
C ILE A 31 -5.56 34.42 11.52
N PHE A 32 -4.62 34.98 10.76
CA PHE A 32 -3.82 34.20 9.82
C PHE A 32 -2.96 33.13 10.53
N ILE A 33 -2.30 33.51 11.64
CA ILE A 33 -1.52 32.57 12.45
C ILE A 33 -2.42 31.48 13.02
N LEU A 34 -3.59 31.80 13.55
CA LEU A 34 -4.53 30.81 14.07
C LEU A 34 -5.00 29.85 12.96
N ALA A 35 -5.32 30.38 11.77
CA ALA A 35 -5.66 29.56 10.61
C ALA A 35 -4.52 28.63 10.21
N LEU A 36 -3.27 29.12 10.15
CA LEU A 36 -2.10 28.27 9.88
C LEU A 36 -1.91 27.16 10.92
N CYS A 37 -2.04 27.49 12.20
CA CYS A 37 -1.96 26.50 13.28
C CYS A 37 -3.04 25.43 13.13
N TYR A 38 -4.28 25.82 12.83
CA TYR A 38 -5.37 24.88 12.57
C TYR A 38 -5.08 23.94 11.40
N PHE A 39 -4.64 24.49 10.25
CA PHE A 39 -4.25 23.68 9.10
C PHE A 39 -3.08 22.77 9.39
N MET A 40 -2.08 23.23 10.13
CA MET A 40 -0.91 22.42 10.50
C MET A 40 -1.29 21.21 11.37
N LEU A 41 -2.17 21.42 12.37
CA LEU A 41 -2.67 20.35 13.23
C LEU A 41 -3.49 19.32 12.42
N ASN A 42 -4.37 19.76 11.54
CA ASN A 42 -5.13 18.87 10.68
C ASN A 42 -4.21 18.10 9.72
N PHE A 43 -3.24 18.76 9.11
CA PHE A 43 -2.27 18.13 8.23
C PHE A 43 -1.45 17.06 8.94
N GLN A 44 -0.98 17.33 10.17
CA GLN A 44 -0.27 16.34 10.98
C GLN A 44 -1.14 15.12 11.29
N THR A 45 -2.40 15.33 11.64
CA THR A 45 -3.33 14.23 11.93
C THR A 45 -3.52 13.32 10.72
N VAL A 46 -3.75 13.89 9.56
CA VAL A 46 -3.91 13.14 8.29
C VAL A 46 -2.61 12.41 7.94
N THR A 47 -1.47 13.09 7.99
CA THR A 47 -0.16 12.49 7.69
C THR A 47 0.15 11.32 8.62
N ASN A 48 -0.09 11.46 9.92
CA ASN A 48 0.16 10.40 10.89
C ASN A 48 -0.70 9.15 10.62
N LYS A 49 -1.95 9.31 10.20
CA LYS A 49 -2.82 8.19 9.82
C LYS A 49 -2.28 7.41 8.61
N TYR A 50 -1.86 8.10 7.55
CA TYR A 50 -1.27 7.47 6.37
C TYR A 50 0.06 6.79 6.66
N THR A 51 0.90 7.44 7.47
CA THR A 51 2.20 6.87 7.90
C THR A 51 1.99 5.63 8.77
N GLY A 52 0.99 5.66 9.68
CA GLY A 52 0.66 4.52 10.53
C GLY A 52 0.27 3.27 9.73
N ASN A 53 -0.56 3.41 8.71
CA ASN A 53 -0.94 2.30 7.83
C ASN A 53 0.24 1.75 7.04
N THR A 54 1.15 2.61 6.59
CA THR A 54 2.38 2.18 5.91
C THR A 54 3.30 1.41 6.84
N GLU A 55 3.48 1.87 8.08
CA GLU A 55 4.30 1.18 9.06
C GLU A 55 3.69 -0.17 9.47
N LEU A 56 2.37 -0.21 9.69
CA LEU A 56 1.65 -1.44 10.00
C LEU A 56 1.78 -2.48 8.86
N ARG A 57 1.65 -2.06 7.61
CA ARG A 57 1.91 -2.91 6.44
C ARG A 57 3.34 -3.45 6.43
N ASN A 58 4.31 -2.58 6.69
CA ASN A 58 5.71 -2.96 6.71
C ASN A 58 5.99 -3.95 7.84
N GLN A 59 5.33 -3.79 8.99
CA GLN A 59 5.43 -4.72 10.11
C GLN A 59 4.83 -6.08 9.76
N LEU A 60 3.65 -6.10 9.15
CA LEU A 60 3.01 -7.33 8.65
C LEU A 60 3.94 -8.09 7.68
N LEU A 61 4.51 -7.39 6.69
CA LEU A 61 5.46 -7.97 5.74
C LEU A 61 6.67 -8.58 6.44
N LYS A 62 7.24 -7.89 7.43
CA LYS A 62 8.38 -8.38 8.21
C LYS A 62 8.01 -9.62 9.04
N ASP A 63 6.82 -9.63 9.65
CA ASP A 63 6.36 -10.76 10.47
C ASP A 63 6.13 -12.01 9.61
N VAL A 64 5.43 -11.87 8.48
CA VAL A 64 5.26 -12.97 7.51
C VAL A 64 6.62 -13.45 6.98
N GLY A 65 7.47 -12.52 6.58
CA GLY A 65 8.80 -12.85 6.04
C GLY A 65 9.69 -13.58 7.03
N LYS A 66 9.71 -13.18 8.31
CA LYS A 66 10.44 -13.87 9.37
C LYS A 66 9.93 -15.28 9.60
N ASP A 67 8.61 -15.46 9.64
CA ASP A 67 7.99 -16.78 9.84
C ASP A 67 8.33 -17.72 8.67
N LEU A 68 8.27 -17.23 7.43
CA LEU A 68 8.64 -18.00 6.23
C LEU A 68 10.13 -18.35 6.19
N GLN A 69 11.01 -17.42 6.54
CA GLN A 69 12.45 -17.67 6.62
C GLN A 69 12.78 -18.70 7.68
N ALA A 70 12.12 -18.67 8.84
CA ALA A 70 12.26 -19.68 9.89
C ALA A 70 11.84 -21.09 9.41
N GLN A 71 10.91 -21.16 8.45
CA GLN A 71 10.47 -22.40 7.80
C GLN A 71 11.35 -22.80 6.58
N GLY A 72 12.44 -22.06 6.32
CA GLY A 72 13.37 -22.32 5.22
C GLY A 72 12.89 -21.88 3.83
N LEU A 73 11.81 -21.06 3.75
CA LEU A 73 11.34 -20.52 2.48
C LEU A 73 12.02 -19.18 2.19
N GLN A 74 12.73 -19.12 1.06
CA GLN A 74 13.36 -17.87 0.61
C GLN A 74 12.34 -16.97 -0.07
N VAL A 75 12.01 -15.88 0.59
CA VAL A 75 11.14 -14.81 0.07
C VAL A 75 11.87 -13.47 0.13
N ARG A 76 11.53 -12.57 -0.77
CA ARG A 76 12.02 -11.18 -0.75
C ARG A 76 10.90 -10.25 -0.32
N ILE A 77 11.23 -9.29 0.55
CA ILE A 77 10.28 -8.28 1.03
C ILE A 77 10.66 -6.94 0.41
N ASP A 78 9.70 -6.32 -0.26
CA ASP A 78 9.80 -4.93 -0.71
C ASP A 78 8.79 -4.08 0.06
N THR A 79 9.28 -3.44 1.12
CA THR A 79 8.46 -2.57 1.97
C THR A 79 8.02 -1.29 1.27
N LYS A 80 8.76 -0.82 0.26
CA LYS A 80 8.37 0.38 -0.52
C LYS A 80 7.13 0.09 -1.35
N GLN A 81 7.10 -1.06 -2.01
CA GLN A 81 5.96 -1.48 -2.82
C GLN A 81 4.88 -2.22 -2.02
N GLY A 82 5.16 -2.62 -0.79
CA GLY A 82 4.23 -3.36 0.05
C GLY A 82 4.00 -4.80 -0.41
N VAL A 83 5.05 -5.47 -0.91
CA VAL A 83 4.95 -6.81 -1.50
C VAL A 83 5.92 -7.81 -0.87
N LEU A 84 5.47 -9.05 -0.80
CA LEU A 84 6.29 -10.22 -0.55
C LEU A 84 6.45 -10.96 -1.88
N ARG A 85 7.70 -11.17 -2.34
CA ARG A 85 8.04 -11.75 -3.63
C ARG A 85 8.50 -13.19 -3.49
N ILE A 86 7.93 -14.07 -4.32
CA ILE A 86 8.30 -15.47 -4.42
C ILE A 86 8.79 -15.72 -5.85
N PRO A 87 10.03 -16.16 -6.05
CA PRO A 87 10.54 -16.49 -7.39
C PRO A 87 9.71 -17.59 -8.04
N GLU A 88 9.49 -17.47 -9.36
CA GLU A 88 8.79 -18.48 -10.17
C GLU A 88 9.40 -19.89 -9.97
N SER A 89 10.72 -19.97 -9.98
CA SER A 89 11.45 -21.24 -9.86
C SER A 89 11.14 -22.03 -8.58
N VAL A 90 10.58 -21.39 -7.57
CA VAL A 90 10.10 -22.06 -6.34
C VAL A 90 8.77 -22.76 -6.61
N LEU A 91 7.88 -22.16 -7.41
CA LEU A 91 6.49 -22.58 -7.54
C LEU A 91 6.20 -23.37 -8.82
N PHE A 92 6.80 -22.97 -9.95
CA PHE A 92 6.43 -23.45 -11.30
C PHE A 92 7.64 -23.96 -12.07
N GLU A 93 7.39 -24.79 -13.07
CA GLU A 93 8.34 -25.04 -14.15
C GLU A 93 8.25 -23.94 -15.22
N SER A 94 9.30 -23.83 -16.04
CA SER A 94 9.38 -22.77 -17.06
C SER A 94 8.26 -22.91 -18.08
N GLY A 95 7.53 -21.81 -18.30
CA GLY A 95 6.42 -21.78 -19.26
C GLY A 95 5.12 -22.45 -18.78
N GLU A 96 5.09 -22.96 -17.55
CA GLU A 96 3.92 -23.62 -16.98
C GLU A 96 3.23 -22.77 -15.91
N ALA A 97 1.95 -23.03 -15.69
CA ALA A 97 1.16 -22.45 -14.60
C ALA A 97 0.73 -23.50 -13.56
N SER A 98 1.04 -24.78 -13.78
CA SER A 98 0.83 -25.84 -12.79
C SER A 98 1.88 -25.74 -11.69
N ILE A 99 1.45 -25.76 -10.42
CA ILE A 99 2.36 -25.68 -9.27
C ILE A 99 3.01 -27.06 -9.09
N LYS A 100 4.35 -27.07 -9.14
CA LYS A 100 5.13 -28.31 -8.94
C LYS A 100 5.08 -28.78 -7.50
N GLU A 101 5.42 -30.04 -7.23
CA GLU A 101 5.34 -30.66 -5.92
C GLU A 101 6.08 -29.86 -4.82
N GLN A 102 7.30 -29.41 -5.10
CA GLN A 102 8.07 -28.55 -4.18
C GLN A 102 7.38 -27.20 -3.95
N GLY A 103 6.70 -26.67 -4.97
CA GLY A 103 5.93 -25.43 -4.91
C GLY A 103 4.69 -25.57 -4.02
N GLN A 104 4.05 -26.74 -4.00
CA GLN A 104 2.90 -26.99 -3.11
C GLN A 104 3.30 -26.85 -1.63
N ALA A 105 4.43 -27.42 -1.24
CA ALA A 105 4.94 -27.24 0.12
C ALA A 105 5.28 -25.76 0.44
N ALA A 106 5.79 -25.02 -0.53
CA ALA A 106 6.07 -23.60 -0.36
C ALA A 106 4.78 -22.76 -0.20
N VAL A 107 3.75 -23.05 -1.00
CA VAL A 107 2.44 -22.39 -0.86
C VAL A 107 1.76 -22.75 0.45
N SER A 108 1.86 -23.99 0.92
CA SER A 108 1.31 -24.38 2.23
C SER A 108 1.93 -23.58 3.38
N LYS A 109 3.26 -23.46 3.42
CA LYS A 109 3.95 -22.62 4.40
C LYS A 109 3.51 -21.15 4.31
N LEU A 110 3.40 -20.62 3.08
CA LEU A 110 2.92 -19.27 2.84
C LEU A 110 1.51 -19.08 3.40
N SER A 111 0.58 -20.00 3.08
CA SER A 111 -0.81 -19.92 3.50
C SER A 111 -0.96 -19.92 5.03
N GLN A 112 -0.25 -20.82 5.71
CA GLN A 112 -0.27 -20.91 7.17
C GLN A 112 0.33 -19.65 7.84
N SER A 113 1.45 -19.14 7.31
CA SER A 113 2.08 -17.92 7.81
C SER A 113 1.19 -16.69 7.61
N LEU A 114 0.54 -16.60 6.44
CA LEU A 114 -0.43 -15.54 6.14
C LEU A 114 -1.62 -15.59 7.07
N LEU A 115 -2.27 -16.74 7.24
CA LEU A 115 -3.42 -16.89 8.13
C LEU A 115 -3.05 -16.47 9.56
N LYS A 116 -1.97 -17.03 10.10
CA LYS A 116 -1.46 -16.73 11.44
C LYS A 116 -1.22 -15.24 11.67
N THR A 117 -0.70 -14.54 10.65
CA THR A 117 -0.37 -13.11 10.78
C THR A 117 -1.60 -12.24 10.54
N MET A 118 -2.36 -12.47 9.47
CA MET A 118 -3.49 -11.62 9.06
C MET A 118 -4.68 -11.71 10.02
N THR A 119 -4.80 -12.79 10.80
CA THR A 119 -5.87 -12.95 11.82
C THR A 119 -5.59 -12.21 13.12
N ARG A 120 -4.39 -11.65 13.31
CA ARG A 120 -4.11 -10.77 14.45
C ARG A 120 -4.98 -9.51 14.36
N PRO A 121 -5.59 -9.06 15.48
CA PRO A 121 -6.53 -7.92 15.46
C PRO A 121 -5.96 -6.67 14.78
N GLU A 122 -4.70 -6.34 15.06
CA GLU A 122 -4.03 -5.15 14.52
C GLU A 122 -3.92 -5.15 12.99
N TYR A 123 -3.77 -6.32 12.37
CA TYR A 123 -3.69 -6.44 10.91
C TYR A 123 -5.06 -6.63 10.27
N ARG A 124 -5.92 -7.43 10.91
CA ARG A 124 -7.25 -7.75 10.38
C ARG A 124 -8.11 -6.51 10.16
N GLU A 125 -8.06 -5.56 11.10
CA GLU A 125 -8.85 -4.33 11.03
C GLU A 125 -8.27 -3.30 10.04
N ALA A 126 -7.01 -3.48 9.66
CA ALA A 126 -6.31 -2.54 8.78
C ALA A 126 -6.15 -3.04 7.35
N LEU A 127 -6.38 -4.33 7.08
CA LEU A 127 -6.26 -4.89 5.73
C LEU A 127 -7.49 -4.59 4.89
N GLU A 128 -7.28 -4.04 3.68
CA GLU A 128 -8.30 -3.86 2.66
C GLU A 128 -8.31 -5.04 1.69
N THR A 129 -7.17 -5.29 1.03
CA THR A 129 -7.07 -6.32 -0.01
C THR A 129 -5.67 -6.95 0.00
N VAL A 130 -5.62 -8.24 -0.28
CA VAL A 130 -4.40 -8.99 -0.56
C VAL A 130 -4.44 -9.46 -2.00
N PHE A 131 -3.58 -8.89 -2.84
CA PHE A 131 -3.46 -9.30 -4.23
C PHE A 131 -2.42 -10.39 -4.39
N ILE A 132 -2.77 -11.42 -5.15
CA ILE A 132 -1.86 -12.43 -5.67
C ILE A 132 -1.55 -12.02 -7.11
N GLU A 133 -0.33 -11.53 -7.34
CA GLU A 133 0.07 -10.90 -8.60
C GLU A 133 1.06 -11.79 -9.35
N GLY A 134 0.71 -12.21 -10.56
CA GLY A 134 1.60 -12.96 -11.44
C GLY A 134 2.40 -12.02 -12.36
N HIS A 135 3.70 -12.30 -12.49
CA HIS A 135 4.61 -11.55 -13.37
C HIS A 135 5.45 -12.50 -14.21
N THR A 136 5.78 -12.09 -15.42
CA THR A 136 6.71 -12.78 -16.32
C THR A 136 7.93 -11.90 -16.59
N ASP A 137 8.93 -12.47 -17.23
CA ASP A 137 9.95 -11.70 -17.92
C ASP A 137 9.40 -11.19 -19.27
N ASN A 138 10.26 -10.52 -20.04
CA ASN A 138 9.94 -9.93 -21.34
C ASN A 138 10.09 -10.90 -22.54
N VAL A 139 10.36 -12.17 -22.28
CA VAL A 139 10.38 -13.18 -23.35
C VAL A 139 8.94 -13.57 -23.66
N PRO A 140 8.47 -13.36 -24.89
CA PRO A 140 7.09 -13.74 -25.24
C PRO A 140 6.89 -15.24 -25.13
N ILE A 141 5.76 -15.64 -24.53
CA ILE A 141 5.30 -17.03 -24.56
C ILE A 141 4.22 -17.18 -25.62
N HIS A 142 4.29 -18.28 -26.37
CA HIS A 142 3.23 -18.71 -27.26
C HIS A 142 3.33 -20.23 -27.38
N ASN A 143 2.36 -20.93 -26.79
CA ASN A 143 2.25 -22.39 -26.84
C ASN A 143 0.78 -22.81 -26.92
N GLU A 144 0.51 -24.10 -26.83
CA GLU A 144 -0.87 -24.65 -26.89
C GLU A 144 -1.76 -24.20 -25.71
N PHE A 145 -1.16 -23.81 -24.55
CA PHE A 145 -1.88 -23.45 -23.34
C PHE A 145 -2.00 -21.93 -23.16
N PHE A 146 -0.98 -21.18 -23.61
CA PHE A 146 -0.89 -19.73 -23.37
C PHE A 146 -0.52 -19.00 -24.64
N GLN A 147 -1.37 -18.05 -25.05
CA GLN A 147 -1.15 -17.21 -26.23
C GLN A 147 -0.27 -15.99 -25.91
N SER A 148 -0.14 -15.64 -24.61
CA SER A 148 0.58 -14.45 -24.18
C SER A 148 1.07 -14.54 -22.73
N ASN A 149 2.03 -13.69 -22.37
CA ASN A 149 2.49 -13.51 -21.00
C ASN A 149 1.36 -13.06 -20.04
N TRP A 150 0.33 -12.39 -20.55
CA TRP A 150 -0.85 -12.00 -19.80
C TRP A 150 -1.63 -13.21 -19.28
N GLU A 151 -1.89 -14.16 -20.16
CA GLU A 151 -2.59 -15.39 -19.79
C GLU A 151 -1.79 -16.22 -18.81
N LEU A 152 -0.48 -16.43 -19.08
CA LEU A 152 0.39 -17.20 -18.20
C LEU A 152 0.47 -16.57 -16.80
N SER A 153 0.71 -15.26 -16.71
CA SER A 153 0.83 -14.58 -15.42
C SER A 153 -0.47 -14.61 -14.62
N THR A 154 -1.61 -14.40 -15.29
CA THR A 154 -2.94 -14.47 -14.67
C THR A 154 -3.24 -15.88 -14.17
N GLN A 155 -2.99 -16.90 -14.99
CA GLN A 155 -3.25 -18.29 -14.61
C GLN A 155 -2.37 -18.75 -13.43
N ARG A 156 -1.13 -18.29 -13.35
CA ARG A 156 -0.25 -18.54 -12.23
C ARG A 156 -0.78 -17.94 -10.93
N ALA A 157 -1.27 -16.70 -10.98
CA ALA A 157 -1.90 -16.07 -9.82
C ALA A 157 -3.14 -16.85 -9.36
N ILE A 158 -4.01 -17.26 -10.29
CA ILE A 158 -5.22 -18.04 -10.01
C ILE A 158 -4.86 -19.41 -9.41
N ASN A 159 -3.88 -20.13 -9.98
CA ASN A 159 -3.50 -21.45 -9.49
C ASN A 159 -2.85 -21.37 -8.11
N THR A 160 -2.06 -20.29 -7.84
CA THR A 160 -1.52 -20.03 -6.51
C THR A 160 -2.67 -19.81 -5.50
N TRP A 161 -3.64 -18.97 -5.83
CA TRP A 161 -4.82 -18.74 -4.99
C TRP A 161 -5.64 -20.01 -4.75
N ASN A 162 -5.89 -20.79 -5.81
CA ASN A 162 -6.65 -22.04 -5.69
C ASN A 162 -5.98 -23.01 -4.71
N LEU A 163 -4.66 -23.13 -4.76
CA LEU A 163 -3.92 -23.97 -3.83
C LEU A 163 -3.99 -23.40 -2.41
N MET A 164 -3.80 -22.08 -2.23
CA MET A 164 -3.87 -21.42 -0.93
C MET A 164 -5.21 -21.67 -0.23
N ARG A 165 -6.33 -21.46 -0.94
CA ARG A 165 -7.68 -21.62 -0.36
C ARG A 165 -8.08 -23.08 -0.14
N ASN A 166 -7.49 -24.02 -0.88
CA ASN A 166 -7.70 -25.45 -0.66
C ASN A 166 -6.93 -25.94 0.56
N ASP A 167 -5.73 -25.40 0.79
CA ASP A 167 -4.88 -25.73 1.92
C ASP A 167 -5.36 -25.06 3.22
N VAL A 168 -5.90 -23.85 3.12
CA VAL A 168 -6.43 -23.05 4.23
C VAL A 168 -7.85 -22.57 3.85
N PRO A 169 -8.89 -23.38 4.09
CA PRO A 169 -10.28 -23.05 3.72
C PRO A 169 -10.81 -21.76 4.37
N GLU A 170 -10.26 -21.36 5.51
CA GLU A 170 -10.58 -20.12 6.23
C GLU A 170 -10.43 -18.88 5.37
N PHE A 171 -9.55 -18.91 4.38
CA PHE A 171 -9.36 -17.79 3.44
C PHE A 171 -10.62 -17.43 2.65
N ASN A 172 -11.52 -18.39 2.41
CA ASN A 172 -12.80 -18.14 1.75
C ASN A 172 -13.76 -17.26 2.57
N CYS A 173 -13.55 -17.21 3.88
CA CYS A 173 -14.42 -16.48 4.82
C CYS A 173 -13.76 -15.19 5.34
N LEU A 174 -12.50 -14.91 4.95
CA LEU A 174 -11.83 -13.69 5.38
C LEU A 174 -12.38 -12.47 4.63
N VAL A 175 -12.91 -11.54 5.40
CA VAL A 175 -13.44 -10.27 4.91
C VAL A 175 -12.73 -9.11 5.57
N ASN A 176 -12.66 -7.99 4.85
CA ASN A 176 -12.17 -6.72 5.36
C ASN A 176 -13.21 -6.05 6.30
N PRO A 177 -12.89 -4.92 6.93
CA PRO A 177 -13.84 -4.19 7.79
C PRO A 177 -15.13 -3.72 7.09
N ARG A 178 -15.17 -3.71 5.75
CA ARG A 178 -16.38 -3.42 4.97
C ARG A 178 -17.23 -4.66 4.68
N GLY A 179 -16.78 -5.85 5.09
CA GLY A 179 -17.46 -7.12 4.80
C GLY A 179 -17.14 -7.69 3.40
N GLU A 180 -16.15 -7.15 2.69
CA GLU A 180 -15.74 -7.60 1.35
C GLU A 180 -14.65 -8.67 1.43
N PRO A 181 -14.64 -9.69 0.53
CA PRO A 181 -13.54 -10.66 0.45
C PRO A 181 -12.19 -9.97 0.23
N ILE A 182 -11.18 -10.38 1.00
CA ILE A 182 -9.88 -9.67 0.97
C ILE A 182 -8.93 -10.14 -0.12
N PHE A 183 -9.12 -11.31 -0.73
CA PHE A 183 -8.21 -11.84 -1.73
C PHE A 183 -8.63 -11.49 -3.16
N SER A 184 -7.64 -11.12 -3.98
CA SER A 184 -7.81 -10.86 -5.40
C SER A 184 -6.63 -11.42 -6.19
N CYS A 185 -6.85 -11.79 -7.46
CA CYS A 185 -5.82 -12.28 -8.37
C CYS A 185 -5.62 -11.32 -9.54
N SER A 186 -4.37 -11.09 -9.93
CA SER A 186 -4.02 -10.23 -11.06
C SER A 186 -2.82 -10.78 -11.82
N GLY A 187 -2.84 -10.67 -13.15
CA GLY A 187 -1.68 -10.90 -14.00
C GLY A 187 -1.16 -9.58 -14.55
N TYR A 188 0.13 -9.40 -14.58
CA TYR A 188 0.78 -8.17 -15.09
C TYR A 188 1.76 -8.42 -16.22
N ALA A 189 1.90 -9.67 -16.65
CA ALA A 189 2.87 -10.03 -17.67
C ALA A 189 4.27 -9.45 -17.36
N GLU A 190 4.95 -8.85 -18.36
CA GLU A 190 6.25 -8.19 -18.25
C GLU A 190 6.16 -6.69 -17.91
N THR A 191 4.96 -6.13 -17.72
CA THR A 191 4.74 -4.67 -17.64
C THR A 191 5.26 -4.00 -16.38
N ARG A 192 5.56 -4.78 -15.34
CA ARG A 192 6.05 -4.29 -14.04
C ARG A 192 7.42 -4.90 -13.68
N PRO A 193 8.49 -4.58 -14.43
CA PRO A 193 9.79 -5.15 -14.17
C PRO A 193 10.40 -4.64 -12.85
N VAL A 194 11.13 -5.53 -12.19
CA VAL A 194 11.96 -5.19 -11.02
C VAL A 194 13.17 -4.40 -11.49
N ARG A 195 13.37 -3.20 -10.91
CA ARG A 195 14.47 -2.27 -11.26
C ARG A 195 15.32 -1.91 -10.03
N GLU A 196 15.38 -2.79 -9.06
CA GLU A 196 16.14 -2.56 -7.83
C GLU A 196 17.63 -2.69 -8.07
N ASN A 197 18.43 -1.88 -7.38
CA ASN A 197 19.90 -1.93 -7.38
C ASN A 197 20.54 -1.86 -8.78
N GLY A 198 19.91 -1.18 -9.74
CA GLY A 198 20.43 -1.06 -11.10
C GLY A 198 20.33 -2.35 -11.92
N LEU A 199 19.50 -3.30 -11.51
CA LEU A 199 19.26 -4.55 -12.23
C LEU A 199 18.66 -4.25 -13.61
N ASP A 200 19.36 -4.66 -14.68
CA ASP A 200 18.81 -4.59 -16.04
C ASP A 200 17.73 -5.67 -16.21
N PRO A 201 16.47 -5.29 -16.48
CA PRO A 201 15.38 -6.25 -16.67
C PRO A 201 15.60 -7.24 -17.83
N ASN A 202 16.46 -6.90 -18.77
CA ASN A 202 16.78 -7.72 -19.96
C ASN A 202 17.93 -8.71 -19.71
N SER A 203 18.69 -8.53 -18.63
CA SER A 203 19.72 -9.49 -18.23
C SER A 203 19.08 -10.81 -17.76
N GLU A 204 19.83 -11.89 -17.76
CA GLU A 204 19.35 -13.17 -17.23
C GLU A 204 18.90 -13.06 -15.76
N ALA A 205 19.69 -12.39 -14.93
CA ALA A 205 19.33 -12.11 -13.54
C ALA A 205 18.07 -11.26 -13.42
N GLY A 206 17.90 -10.26 -14.30
CA GLY A 206 16.70 -9.41 -14.35
C GLY A 206 15.47 -10.20 -14.76
N ARG A 207 15.57 -11.03 -15.81
CA ARG A 207 14.47 -11.92 -16.21
C ARG A 207 14.10 -12.89 -15.10
N ALA A 208 15.07 -13.51 -14.44
CA ALA A 208 14.79 -14.40 -13.31
C ALA A 208 14.09 -13.69 -12.14
N ALA A 209 14.45 -12.44 -11.85
CA ALA A 209 13.80 -11.62 -10.83
C ALA A 209 12.37 -11.19 -11.24
N ASN A 210 12.13 -11.04 -12.56
CA ASN A 210 10.82 -10.66 -13.10
C ASN A 210 9.84 -11.81 -13.11
N ARG A 211 10.27 -13.03 -13.31
CA ARG A 211 9.44 -14.23 -13.20
C ARG A 211 9.18 -14.52 -11.72
N ARG A 212 8.01 -14.06 -11.24
CA ARG A 212 7.67 -14.12 -9.81
C ARG A 212 6.16 -14.09 -9.55
N ILE A 213 5.80 -14.46 -8.34
CA ILE A 213 4.51 -14.14 -7.72
C ILE A 213 4.75 -13.11 -6.62
N ASP A 214 4.04 -12.00 -6.67
CA ASP A 214 4.00 -10.99 -5.62
C ASP A 214 2.72 -11.14 -4.79
N ILE A 215 2.85 -11.16 -3.47
CA ILE A 215 1.71 -11.01 -2.55
C ILE A 215 1.73 -9.58 -2.05
N ARG A 216 0.76 -8.78 -2.51
CA ARG A 216 0.66 -7.34 -2.20
C ARG A 216 -0.39 -7.10 -1.14
N PHE A 217 -0.01 -6.38 -0.09
CA PHE A 217 -0.92 -5.95 0.96
C PHE A 217 -1.34 -4.50 0.74
N VAL A 218 -2.65 -4.29 0.64
CA VAL A 218 -3.27 -2.96 0.59
C VAL A 218 -3.98 -2.73 1.92
N MET A 219 -3.68 -1.60 2.54
CA MET A 219 -4.28 -1.23 3.82
C MET A 219 -5.49 -0.34 3.59
N MET A 220 -6.48 -0.45 4.47
CA MET A 220 -7.64 0.43 4.49
C MET A 220 -7.21 1.90 4.50
N PRO A 221 -7.87 2.79 3.76
CA PRO A 221 -7.63 4.21 3.91
C PRO A 221 -7.93 4.63 5.35
N PRO A 222 -7.24 5.65 5.88
CA PRO A 222 -7.55 6.18 7.20
C PRO A 222 -9.00 6.66 7.24
N GLN A 223 -9.78 6.11 8.17
CA GLN A 223 -11.17 6.54 8.35
C GLN A 223 -11.21 7.91 9.02
N ASP A 224 -12.10 8.79 8.52
CA ASP A 224 -12.40 10.05 9.18
C ASP A 224 -13.20 9.80 10.48
N PRO A 225 -12.91 10.53 11.57
CA PRO A 225 -13.55 10.29 12.86
C PRO A 225 -15.08 10.47 12.86
N GLY A 226 -15.66 10.94 11.75
CA GLY A 226 -17.09 11.17 11.58
C GLY A 226 -17.80 10.22 10.61
N GLU A 227 -17.06 9.39 9.88
CA GLU A 227 -17.63 8.48 8.90
C GLU A 227 -17.96 7.14 9.58
N LYS A 228 -19.23 6.90 9.81
CA LYS A 228 -19.71 5.58 10.20
C LYS A 228 -19.40 4.61 9.05
N PRO A 229 -18.92 3.38 9.34
CA PRO A 229 -18.76 2.38 8.30
C PRO A 229 -20.09 2.27 7.55
N SER A 230 -20.06 2.50 6.24
CA SER A 230 -21.20 2.29 5.37
C SER A 230 -21.50 0.78 5.37
N GLY A 231 -22.30 0.34 6.31
CA GLY A 231 -22.82 -1.02 6.34
C GLY A 231 -23.61 -1.23 5.06
N GLY A 232 -23.05 -2.00 4.12
CA GLY A 232 -23.75 -2.44 2.93
C GLY A 232 -24.97 -3.26 3.36
N SER A 233 -26.13 -2.63 3.32
CA SER A 233 -27.39 -3.34 3.33
C SER A 233 -27.56 -3.98 1.96
N HIS A 234 -27.07 -5.20 1.81
CA HIS A 234 -27.53 -6.06 0.72
C HIS A 234 -28.79 -6.77 1.19
N GLY A 235 -29.95 -6.25 0.65
CA GLY A 235 -31.21 -6.96 0.65
C GLY A 235 -31.18 -8.10 -0.35
#